data_e027e8bf289b8035aa3119571d6a2bf4
#
_entry.id   e027e8bf289b8035aa3119571d6a2bf4
#
_cell.length_a   1.000
_cell.length_b   1.000
_cell.length_c   1.000
_cell.angle_alpha   90.00
_cell.angle_beta   90.00
_cell.angle_gamma   90.00
#
_symmetry.space_group_name_H-M   'P 1'
#
loop_
_entity.id
_entity.type
_entity.pdbx_description
1 polymer ?
#
loop_
_entity_poly.entity_id
_entity_poly.type
_entity_poly.pdbx_seq_one_letter_code
_entity_poly.pdbx_strand_id
1 'polypeptide(L)'
;VKSKFGFTSFKCSLTTLLMSGDVGHMQNQRIRIRLKAFDHRLIDQSTQELVNTAKRTGAYIRGPIPLPTRKERFTILVSPHVNKDARDQYEIRTHKRLLDIVEPTEKFVEALMQLNLAAGVEVQISLGKSEPKSGK
;
A
#
# COMPACT_ATOMS: atom_id res chain seq x y z
N VAL A 1 15.10 -14.57 -44.72
CA VAL A 1 14.22 -13.56 -44.10
C VAL A 1 14.40 -13.63 -42.58
N LYS A 2 15.10 -12.64 -42.01
CA LYS A 2 15.45 -12.55 -40.57
C LYS A 2 14.38 -11.73 -39.91
N SER A 3 13.57 -12.29 -39.03
CA SER A 3 12.72 -11.57 -38.11
C SER A 3 13.42 -11.45 -36.76
N LYS A 4 13.91 -10.26 -36.42
CA LYS A 4 14.43 -9.88 -35.12
C LYS A 4 13.25 -9.53 -34.22
N PHE A 5 12.93 -10.37 -33.23
CA PHE A 5 12.11 -9.97 -32.10
C PHE A 5 12.98 -9.20 -31.13
N GLY A 6 12.78 -7.89 -31.07
CA GLY A 6 13.38 -7.01 -30.09
C GLY A 6 12.68 -7.19 -28.74
N PHE A 7 13.35 -7.79 -27.80
CA PHE A 7 12.98 -7.84 -26.39
C PHE A 7 13.29 -6.46 -25.79
N THR A 8 12.31 -5.56 -25.78
CA THR A 8 12.43 -4.27 -25.10
C THR A 8 12.31 -4.50 -23.59
N SER A 9 13.48 -4.56 -22.96
CA SER A 9 13.67 -4.49 -21.53
C SER A 9 12.97 -3.24 -20.97
N PHE A 10 11.90 -3.43 -20.24
CA PHE A 10 11.31 -2.42 -19.38
C PHE A 10 12.24 -2.21 -18.18
N LYS A 11 13.36 -1.53 -18.40
CA LYS A 11 14.14 -0.97 -17.31
C LYS A 11 13.36 0.21 -16.77
N CYS A 12 12.74 -0.04 -15.64
CA CYS A 12 12.09 0.90 -14.77
C CYS A 12 12.88 2.21 -14.65
N SER A 13 12.24 3.30 -15.01
CA SER A 13 12.75 4.70 -14.97
C SER A 13 12.96 5.23 -13.54
N LEU A 14 13.38 4.39 -12.61
CA LEU A 14 13.68 4.83 -11.23
C LEU A 14 15.11 5.39 -11.08
N THR A 15 15.98 5.16 -12.06
CA THR A 15 17.40 5.53 -11.95
C THR A 15 17.68 6.98 -12.39
N THR A 16 16.73 7.63 -13.06
CA THR A 16 16.95 9.00 -13.59
C THR A 16 16.60 10.11 -12.58
N LEU A 17 15.98 9.76 -11.43
CA LEU A 17 15.59 10.73 -10.39
C LEU A 17 16.68 10.97 -9.33
N LEU A 18 17.79 10.22 -9.39
CA LEU A 18 18.87 10.28 -8.38
C LEU A 18 20.06 11.18 -8.77
N MET A 19 20.01 11.85 -9.94
CA MET A 19 21.15 12.62 -10.44
C MET A 19 20.94 14.14 -10.52
N SER A 20 19.86 14.70 -10.01
CA SER A 20 19.76 16.14 -9.79
C SER A 20 19.94 16.43 -8.31
N GLY A 21 21.11 16.96 -7.96
CA GLY A 21 21.52 17.30 -6.61
C GLY A 21 20.64 18.38 -6.00
N ASP A 22 19.61 17.96 -5.28
CA ASP A 22 18.86 18.76 -4.33
C ASP A 22 18.89 18.07 -2.97
N VAL A 23 20.03 18.09 -2.33
CA VAL A 23 20.26 17.55 -0.98
C VAL A 23 19.62 18.44 0.11
N GLY A 24 18.88 19.48 -0.27
CA GLY A 24 18.47 20.55 0.65
C GLY A 24 17.00 20.63 1.05
N HIS A 25 16.09 19.77 0.59
CA HIS A 25 14.66 20.03 0.84
C HIS A 25 13.78 18.81 1.12
N MET A 26 14.30 17.80 1.84
CA MET A 26 13.47 16.67 2.29
C MET A 26 12.60 16.98 3.52
N GLN A 27 12.60 18.20 4.03
CA GLN A 27 11.97 18.55 5.31
C GLN A 27 10.44 18.64 5.29
N ASN A 28 9.77 18.48 4.13
CA ASN A 28 8.31 18.60 4.02
C ASN A 28 7.66 17.50 3.19
N GLN A 29 8.27 16.33 3.08
CA GLN A 29 7.67 15.21 2.38
C GLN A 29 6.88 14.33 3.35
N ARG A 30 5.66 13.98 2.96
CA ARG A 30 4.79 13.07 3.70
C ARG A 30 4.61 11.81 2.87
N ILE A 31 4.87 10.67 3.48
CA ILE A 31 4.58 9.38 2.85
C ILE A 31 3.26 8.86 3.41
N ARG A 32 2.31 8.60 2.52
CA ARG A 32 1.05 7.98 2.85
C ARG A 32 1.02 6.56 2.35
N ILE A 33 0.91 5.61 3.26
CA ILE A 33 0.85 4.18 2.98
C ILE A 33 -0.59 3.71 3.18
N ARG A 34 -1.17 3.11 2.14
CA ARG A 34 -2.48 2.47 2.20
C ARG A 34 -2.29 0.97 2.06
N LEU A 35 -2.80 0.24 3.04
CA LEU A 35 -2.78 -1.21 3.05
C LEU A 35 -4.19 -1.72 2.75
N LYS A 36 -4.28 -2.77 1.93
CA LYS A 36 -5.52 -3.48 1.64
C LYS A 36 -5.28 -4.97 1.76
N ALA A 37 -6.20 -5.68 2.37
CA ALA A 37 -6.18 -7.14 2.45
C ALA A 37 -7.58 -7.71 2.66
N PHE A 38 -7.75 -8.97 2.36
CA PHE A 38 -8.99 -9.69 2.63
C PHE A 38 -9.04 -10.22 4.07
N ASP A 39 -7.89 -10.51 4.67
CA ASP A 39 -7.77 -10.96 6.06
C ASP A 39 -7.38 -9.79 6.99
N HIS A 40 -8.19 -9.59 8.02
CA HIS A 40 -7.96 -8.55 9.02
C HIS A 40 -6.74 -8.85 9.91
N ARG A 41 -6.41 -10.12 10.15
CA ARG A 41 -5.26 -10.51 10.98
C ARG A 41 -3.94 -10.20 10.28
N LEU A 42 -3.84 -10.58 9.01
CA LEU A 42 -2.65 -10.32 8.19
C LEU A 42 -2.38 -8.83 8.01
N ILE A 43 -3.43 -8.03 7.77
CA ILE A 43 -3.25 -6.58 7.60
C ILE A 43 -2.84 -5.90 8.90
N ASP A 44 -3.34 -6.35 10.06
CA ASP A 44 -2.96 -5.77 11.36
C ASP A 44 -1.52 -6.16 11.74
N GLN A 45 -1.11 -7.39 11.47
CA GLN A 45 0.28 -7.83 11.66
C GLN A 45 1.24 -7.02 10.78
N SER A 46 0.97 -6.94 9.47
CA SER A 46 1.80 -6.18 8.52
C SER A 46 1.86 -4.69 8.89
N THR A 47 0.74 -4.13 9.36
CA THR A 47 0.70 -2.74 9.85
C THR A 47 1.60 -2.56 11.07
N GLN A 48 1.60 -3.50 12.00
CA GLN A 48 2.43 -3.45 13.20
C GLN A 48 3.92 -3.58 12.87
N GLU A 49 4.28 -4.43 11.93
CA GLU A 49 5.66 -4.55 11.43
C GLU A 49 6.15 -3.24 10.81
N LEU A 50 5.33 -2.58 9.98
CA LEU A 50 5.63 -1.26 9.43
C LEU A 50 5.83 -0.21 10.52
N VAL A 51 4.95 -0.17 11.52
CA VAL A 51 5.05 0.77 12.65
C VAL A 51 6.33 0.52 13.46
N ASN A 52 6.67 -0.74 13.71
CA ASN A 52 7.89 -1.10 14.45
C ASN A 52 9.15 -0.71 13.67
N THR A 53 9.16 -0.92 12.35
CA THR A 53 10.25 -0.53 11.47
C THR A 53 10.44 1.00 11.46
N ALA A 54 9.34 1.74 11.35
CA ALA A 54 9.40 3.19 11.35
C ALA A 54 9.83 3.76 12.72
N LYS A 55 9.40 3.18 13.82
CA LYS A 55 9.90 3.54 15.18
C LYS A 55 11.39 3.29 15.32
N ARG A 56 11.89 2.16 14.79
CA ARG A 56 13.30 1.79 14.82
C ARG A 56 14.17 2.76 14.01
N THR A 57 13.65 3.28 12.91
CA THR A 57 14.36 4.25 12.04
C THR A 57 14.19 5.70 12.49
N GLY A 58 13.42 5.96 13.55
CA GLY A 58 13.19 7.29 14.10
C GLY A 58 12.25 8.18 13.28
N ALA A 59 11.48 7.61 12.35
CA ALA A 59 10.50 8.36 11.57
C ALA A 59 9.24 8.65 12.41
N TYR A 60 8.68 9.85 12.26
CA TYR A 60 7.46 10.21 12.97
C TYR A 60 6.24 9.65 12.25
N ILE A 61 5.46 8.82 12.96
CA ILE A 61 4.29 8.14 12.41
C ILE A 61 3.02 8.76 12.99
N ARG A 62 2.04 8.99 12.11
CA ARG A 62 0.65 9.17 12.51
C ARG A 62 -0.04 7.83 12.36
N GLY A 63 -0.41 7.25 13.48
CA GLY A 63 -0.83 5.87 13.73
C GLY A 63 -1.72 5.23 12.68
N PRO A 64 -1.79 3.89 12.68
CA PRO A 64 -2.64 3.17 11.74
C PRO A 64 -4.10 3.55 11.94
N ILE A 65 -4.71 4.12 10.90
CA ILE A 65 -6.11 4.55 10.90
C ILE A 65 -6.92 3.46 10.19
N PRO A 66 -7.88 2.80 10.87
CA PRO A 66 -8.77 1.86 10.21
C PRO A 66 -9.74 2.63 9.30
N LEU A 67 -9.84 2.21 8.05
CA LEU A 67 -10.82 2.72 7.11
C LEU A 67 -12.01 1.76 7.01
N PRO A 68 -13.20 2.23 6.59
CA PRO A 68 -14.36 1.38 6.42
C PRO A 68 -14.08 0.18 5.53
N THR A 69 -14.47 -1.01 5.99
CA THR A 69 -14.35 -2.26 5.25
C THR A 69 -15.35 -2.27 4.10
N ARG A 70 -14.88 -2.51 2.89
CA ARG A 70 -15.75 -2.71 1.73
C ARG A 70 -16.27 -4.13 1.77
N LYS A 71 -17.60 -4.28 1.74
CA LYS A 71 -18.29 -5.57 1.69
C LYS A 71 -19.00 -5.70 0.35
N GLU A 72 -18.65 -6.72 -0.41
CA GLU A 72 -19.29 -7.06 -1.67
C GLU A 72 -20.01 -8.39 -1.49
N ARG A 73 -21.30 -8.41 -1.79
CA ARG A 73 -22.15 -9.59 -1.63
C ARG A 73 -22.62 -10.07 -2.99
N PHE A 74 -22.45 -11.36 -3.22
CA PHE A 74 -22.86 -12.04 -4.45
C PHE A 74 -23.84 -13.15 -4.12
N THR A 75 -24.95 -13.19 -4.84
CA THR A 75 -25.93 -14.27 -4.75
C THR A 75 -25.95 -15.02 -6.07
N ILE A 76 -25.64 -16.30 -6.04
CA ILE A 76 -25.54 -17.15 -7.23
C ILE A 76 -26.56 -18.26 -7.10
N LEU A 77 -27.24 -18.58 -8.21
CA LEU A 77 -28.14 -19.73 -8.28
C LEU A 77 -27.32 -21.02 -8.28
N VAL A 78 -27.72 -22.00 -7.48
CA VAL A 78 -27.06 -23.31 -7.39
C VAL A 78 -27.32 -24.15 -8.65
N SER A 79 -28.52 -24.02 -9.22
CA SER A 79 -28.94 -24.79 -10.40
C SER A 79 -29.25 -23.85 -11.57
N PRO A 80 -28.89 -24.23 -12.81
CA PRO A 80 -29.30 -23.50 -14.01
C PRO A 80 -30.77 -23.64 -14.34
N HIS A 81 -31.49 -24.59 -13.69
CA HIS A 81 -32.88 -24.93 -13.99
C HIS A 81 -33.69 -25.20 -12.73
N VAL A 82 -34.93 -24.76 -12.68
CA VAL A 82 -36.03 -25.03 -11.76
C VAL A 82 -35.88 -24.46 -10.33
N ASN A 83 -34.86 -24.77 -9.56
CA ASN A 83 -34.78 -24.42 -8.14
C ASN A 83 -34.30 -22.99 -7.92
N LYS A 84 -35.16 -21.99 -8.14
CA LYS A 84 -34.83 -20.57 -7.98
C LYS A 84 -34.55 -20.17 -6.53
N ASP A 85 -35.11 -20.88 -5.56
CA ASP A 85 -34.94 -20.55 -4.13
C ASP A 85 -33.63 -21.05 -3.56
N ALA A 86 -32.99 -22.05 -4.21
CA ALA A 86 -31.67 -22.52 -3.83
C ALA A 86 -30.60 -21.55 -4.35
N ARG A 87 -30.02 -20.78 -3.44
CA ARG A 87 -29.00 -19.74 -3.75
C ARG A 87 -27.82 -19.85 -2.80
N ASP A 88 -26.63 -19.74 -3.37
CA ASP A 88 -25.40 -19.58 -2.61
C ASP A 88 -25.09 -18.10 -2.46
N GLN A 89 -24.79 -17.68 -1.23
CA GLN A 89 -24.45 -16.30 -0.91
C GLN A 89 -22.99 -16.21 -0.51
N TYR A 90 -22.25 -15.37 -1.22
CA TYR A 90 -20.83 -15.11 -0.97
C TYR A 90 -20.62 -13.66 -0.57
N GLU A 91 -19.67 -13.43 0.33
CA GLU A 91 -19.28 -12.08 0.75
C GLU A 91 -17.77 -11.94 0.68
N ILE A 92 -17.30 -10.90 -0.03
CA ILE A 92 -15.91 -10.50 -0.06
C ILE A 92 -15.75 -9.27 0.82
N ARG A 93 -14.86 -9.35 1.81
CA ARG A 93 -14.54 -8.23 2.71
C ARG A 93 -13.14 -7.72 2.41
N THR A 94 -13.02 -6.45 2.01
CA THR A 94 -11.74 -5.79 1.83
C THR A 94 -11.48 -4.87 3.00
N HIS A 95 -10.51 -5.23 3.83
CA HIS A 95 -10.03 -4.40 4.95
C HIS A 95 -9.04 -3.38 4.44
N LYS A 96 -9.06 -2.18 5.02
CA LYS A 96 -8.17 -1.07 4.63
C LYS A 96 -7.57 -0.43 5.86
N ARG A 97 -6.26 -0.11 5.79
CA ARG A 97 -5.55 0.66 6.81
C ARG A 97 -4.79 1.80 6.15
N LEU A 98 -4.70 2.92 6.84
CA LEU A 98 -3.96 4.09 6.42
C LEU A 98 -2.88 4.40 7.44
N LEU A 99 -1.66 4.58 6.97
CA LEU A 99 -0.52 4.99 7.77
C LEU A 99 0.12 6.21 7.13
N ASP A 100 0.25 7.28 7.89
CA ASP A 100 0.91 8.50 7.44
C ASP A 100 2.27 8.65 8.16
N ILE A 101 3.32 8.81 7.39
CA ILE A 101 4.66 9.08 7.88
C ILE A 101 4.99 10.53 7.59
N VAL A 102 5.24 11.27 8.64
CA VAL A 102 5.65 12.66 8.59
C VAL A 102 7.16 12.67 8.80
N GLU A 103 7.89 13.33 7.92
CA GLU A 103 9.36 13.40 7.96
C GLU A 103 10.00 12.01 7.74
N PRO A 104 9.91 11.45 6.53
CA PRO A 104 10.58 10.21 6.21
C PRO A 104 12.10 10.41 6.26
N THR A 105 12.80 9.53 6.98
CA THR A 105 14.25 9.46 6.95
C THR A 105 14.70 8.56 5.79
N GLU A 106 15.91 8.81 5.23
CA GLU A 106 16.47 7.94 4.19
C GLU A 106 16.57 6.49 4.65
N LYS A 107 16.97 6.29 5.92
CA LYS A 107 17.03 4.96 6.56
C LYS A 107 15.67 4.26 6.61
N PHE A 108 14.57 5.04 6.71
CA PHE A 108 13.22 4.48 6.68
C PHE A 108 12.86 3.99 5.27
N VAL A 109 13.21 4.76 4.23
CA VAL A 109 12.93 4.38 2.85
C VAL A 109 13.69 3.10 2.46
N GLU A 110 14.96 2.99 2.86
CA GLU A 110 15.74 1.76 2.66
C GLU A 110 15.14 0.58 3.42
N ALA A 111 14.76 0.77 4.67
CA ALA A 111 14.12 -0.27 5.48
C ALA A 111 12.76 -0.70 4.91
N LEU A 112 12.00 0.24 4.32
CA LEU A 112 10.73 -0.06 3.65
C LEU A 112 10.93 -0.93 2.39
N MET A 113 12.00 -0.69 1.63
CA MET A 113 12.32 -1.49 0.44
C MET A 113 12.76 -2.93 0.81
N GLN A 114 13.38 -3.10 1.98
CA GLN A 114 13.82 -4.40 2.48
C GLN A 114 12.74 -5.16 3.24
N LEU A 115 11.60 -4.53 3.53
CA LEU A 115 10.54 -5.12 4.33
C LEU A 115 9.75 -6.12 3.50
N ASN A 116 9.81 -7.38 3.91
CA ASN A 116 9.00 -8.45 3.33
C ASN A 116 7.64 -8.48 4.01
N LEU A 117 6.63 -7.95 3.33
CA LEU A 117 5.26 -8.00 3.82
C LEU A 117 4.60 -9.35 3.53
N ALA A 118 3.64 -9.74 4.35
CA ALA A 118 2.92 -10.98 4.18
C ALA A 118 2.22 -11.04 2.81
N ALA A 119 2.31 -12.19 2.15
CA ALA A 119 1.56 -12.44 0.92
C ALA A 119 0.05 -12.28 1.17
N GLY A 120 -0.65 -11.52 0.32
CA GLY A 120 -2.08 -11.21 0.50
C GLY A 120 -2.37 -9.80 1.02
N VAL A 121 -1.34 -9.00 1.28
CA VAL A 121 -1.47 -7.58 1.61
C VAL A 121 -1.00 -6.72 0.44
N GLU A 122 -1.92 -5.95 -0.13
CA GLU A 122 -1.60 -4.94 -1.15
C GLU A 122 -1.15 -3.66 -0.47
N VAL A 123 -0.01 -3.11 -0.87
CA VAL A 123 0.55 -1.87 -0.35
C VAL A 123 0.60 -0.81 -1.43
N GLN A 124 -0.04 0.32 -1.17
CA GLN A 124 0.01 1.49 -2.05
C GLN A 124 0.72 2.63 -1.31
N ILE A 125 1.80 3.12 -1.88
CA ILE A 125 2.60 4.23 -1.34
C ILE A 125 2.34 5.48 -2.17
N SER A 126 1.95 6.56 -1.52
CA SER A 126 1.75 7.87 -2.14
C SER A 126 2.65 8.89 -1.45
N LEU A 127 3.40 9.64 -2.25
CA LEU A 127 4.17 10.78 -1.77
C LEU A 127 3.28 12.03 -1.83
N GLY A 128 3.09 12.68 -0.71
CA GLY A 128 2.34 13.94 -0.61
C GLY A 128 3.23 15.05 -0.06
N LYS A 129 3.04 16.27 -0.55
CA LYS A 129 3.60 17.46 0.12
C LYS A 129 2.84 17.64 1.43
N SER A 130 3.56 17.86 2.54
CA SER A 130 2.93 18.29 3.79
C SER A 130 2.38 19.68 3.57
N GLU A 131 1.07 19.88 3.68
CA GLU A 131 0.53 21.23 3.76
C GLU A 131 1.05 21.89 5.03
N PRO A 132 1.57 23.13 4.95
CA PRO A 132 1.93 23.87 6.14
C PRO A 132 0.68 24.03 7.00
N LYS A 133 0.77 23.65 8.27
CA LYS A 133 -0.29 23.94 9.24
C LYS A 133 -0.48 25.44 9.23
N SER A 134 -1.59 25.94 8.64
CA SER A 134 -2.06 27.27 8.88
C SER A 134 -2.40 27.36 10.37
N GLY A 135 -1.55 28.00 11.12
CA GLY A 135 -1.78 28.29 12.53
C GLY A 135 -3.06 29.14 12.66
N LYS A 136 -3.94 28.69 13.52
CA LYS A 136 -4.99 29.50 14.11
C LYS A 136 -4.66 29.65 15.58
#